data_dddb17e1515ad4bcc869e070d6844fae
#
_entry.id   dddb17e1515ad4bcc869e070d6844fae
#
_cell.length_a   1.000
_cell.length_b   1.000
_cell.length_c   1.000
_cell.angle_alpha   90.00
_cell.angle_beta   90.00
_cell.angle_gamma   90.00
#
_symmetry.space_group_name_H-M   'P 1'
#
loop_
_entity.id
_entity.type
_entity.pdbx_description
1 polymer ?
#
loop_
_entity_poly.entity_id
_entity_poly.type
_entity_poly.pdbx_seq_one_letter_code
_entity_poly.pdbx_strand_id
1 'polypeptide(L)'
;MTAETPGFELYTVVHLIRPWGEPLADLQALRDALAAAPDEVLFHHTVQVQMRDPEAIELPSDDLSAWIRVVIQDPEVAERLSFAVQGRNRTPEEARTGLLAVLDGVPPALRASRRAPEGGALQLLSAESLAVPSGTEARDADALVVALTSGDPGRWFYHVLEAPWFARGVSAVAEWLAARGEPRLAEWLRAEACPIRPIERARDRLRQRWHRSRLSRRVADASRAPADERIRAGRVAVANLVRRVKGKEETP
;
A
#
# COMPACT_ATOMS: atom_id res chain seq x y z
N MET A 1 1.19 -39.25 1.30
CA MET A 1 2.14 -38.13 1.43
C MET A 1 1.42 -36.89 0.95
N THR A 2 0.87 -36.10 1.83
CA THR A 2 0.34 -34.77 1.49
C THR A 2 1.55 -33.87 1.22
N ALA A 3 1.71 -33.43 -0.02
CA ALA A 3 2.72 -32.46 -0.37
C ALA A 3 2.52 -31.24 0.53
N GLU A 4 3.50 -30.94 1.37
CA GLU A 4 3.50 -29.72 2.18
C GLU A 4 3.46 -28.53 1.22
N THR A 5 2.40 -27.78 1.28
CA THR A 5 2.28 -26.58 0.41
C THR A 5 3.36 -25.58 0.85
N PRO A 6 4.22 -25.13 -0.06
CA PRO A 6 5.35 -24.26 0.29
C PRO A 6 4.89 -22.99 1.00
N GLY A 7 5.66 -22.53 1.98
CA GLY A 7 5.42 -21.26 2.65
C GLY A 7 5.51 -20.08 1.69
N PHE A 8 5.09 -18.90 2.15
CA PHE A 8 5.25 -17.66 1.41
C PHE A 8 6.47 -16.92 1.95
N GLU A 9 7.50 -16.79 1.14
CA GLU A 9 8.68 -16.01 1.49
C GLU A 9 8.39 -14.53 1.39
N LEU A 10 8.74 -13.77 2.45
CA LEU A 10 8.55 -12.32 2.48
C LEU A 10 9.83 -11.59 2.13
N TYR A 11 9.65 -10.56 1.35
CA TYR A 11 10.70 -9.62 0.94
C TYR A 11 10.42 -8.24 1.54
N THR A 12 11.48 -7.50 1.78
CA THR A 12 11.45 -6.05 1.92
C THR A 12 12.05 -5.41 0.69
N VAL A 13 12.05 -4.09 0.60
CA VAL A 13 12.58 -3.39 -0.58
C VAL A 13 13.48 -2.23 -0.18
N VAL A 14 14.54 -2.05 -0.95
CA VAL A 14 15.41 -0.88 -0.91
C VAL A 14 15.32 -0.17 -2.25
N HIS A 15 15.17 1.15 -2.24
CA HIS A 15 15.06 1.95 -3.46
C HIS A 15 16.33 2.76 -3.69
N LEU A 16 16.84 2.69 -4.91
CA LEU A 16 17.86 3.60 -5.41
C LEU A 16 17.16 4.68 -6.23
N ILE A 17 17.19 5.92 -5.74
CA ILE A 17 16.56 7.06 -6.39
C ILE A 17 17.59 7.74 -7.30
N ARG A 18 17.22 7.95 -8.58
CA ARG A 18 18.07 8.60 -9.58
C ARG A 18 17.29 9.65 -10.35
N PRO A 19 17.93 10.76 -10.77
CA PRO A 19 17.34 11.69 -11.74
C PRO A 19 17.02 10.95 -13.05
N TRP A 20 15.88 11.29 -13.65
CA TRP A 20 15.46 10.77 -14.94
C TRP A 20 15.08 11.92 -15.89
N GLY A 21 15.58 11.88 -17.11
CA GLY A 21 15.31 12.90 -18.14
C GLY A 21 15.94 14.25 -17.82
N GLU A 22 15.58 15.22 -18.63
CA GLU A 22 15.99 16.61 -18.44
C GLU A 22 15.05 17.35 -17.48
N PRO A 23 15.52 18.41 -16.80
CA PRO A 23 14.66 19.24 -15.96
C PRO A 23 13.52 19.88 -16.76
N LEU A 24 12.31 19.83 -16.21
CA LEU A 24 11.09 20.25 -16.88
C LEU A 24 10.74 21.69 -16.51
N ALA A 25 10.60 22.55 -17.51
CA ALA A 25 10.38 23.98 -17.32
C ALA A 25 8.90 24.42 -17.42
N ASP A 26 8.01 23.60 -17.95
CA ASP A 26 6.60 23.94 -18.14
C ASP A 26 5.70 22.70 -18.16
N LEU A 27 4.37 22.91 -18.19
CA LEU A 27 3.38 21.82 -18.17
C LEU A 27 3.40 20.98 -19.44
N GLN A 28 3.84 21.53 -20.59
CA GLN A 28 3.96 20.76 -21.83
C GLN A 28 5.13 19.76 -21.71
N ALA A 29 6.27 20.22 -21.21
CA ALA A 29 7.41 19.36 -20.93
C ALA A 29 7.06 18.25 -19.92
N LEU A 30 6.30 18.58 -18.85
CA LEU A 30 5.83 17.61 -17.90
C LEU A 30 4.91 16.55 -18.56
N ARG A 31 3.96 17.00 -19.35
CA ARG A 31 3.05 16.12 -20.10
C ARG A 31 3.79 15.13 -21.00
N ASP A 32 4.76 15.63 -21.77
CA ASP A 32 5.52 14.82 -22.72
C ASP A 32 6.48 13.86 -22.00
N ALA A 33 7.10 14.32 -20.91
CA ALA A 33 7.93 13.49 -20.06
C ALA A 33 7.12 12.34 -19.43
N LEU A 34 5.94 12.61 -18.85
CA LEU A 34 5.08 11.56 -18.25
C LEU A 34 4.54 10.58 -19.30
N ALA A 35 4.32 11.02 -20.55
CA ALA A 35 3.92 10.14 -21.63
C ALA A 35 5.03 9.12 -21.98
N ALA A 36 6.29 9.54 -21.91
CA ALA A 36 7.47 8.72 -22.24
C ALA A 36 8.12 8.05 -21.02
N ALA A 37 7.74 8.44 -19.80
CA ALA A 37 8.39 7.98 -18.57
C ALA A 37 8.28 6.45 -18.41
N PRO A 38 9.34 5.77 -17.96
CA PRO A 38 9.25 4.38 -17.54
C PRO A 38 8.41 4.25 -16.26
N ASP A 39 7.98 3.03 -15.97
CA ASP A 39 7.08 2.74 -14.85
C ASP A 39 7.68 3.11 -13.49
N GLU A 40 8.99 3.01 -13.33
CA GLU A 40 9.74 3.37 -12.11
C GLU A 40 9.64 4.87 -11.79
N VAL A 41 9.53 5.72 -12.80
CA VAL A 41 9.30 7.16 -12.61
C VAL A 41 7.88 7.40 -12.14
N LEU A 42 6.90 6.80 -12.79
CA LEU A 42 5.50 6.90 -12.35
C LEU A 42 5.32 6.36 -10.94
N PHE A 43 5.93 5.22 -10.63
CA PHE A 43 5.91 4.62 -9.30
C PHE A 43 6.44 5.58 -8.24
N HIS A 44 7.60 6.19 -8.50
CA HIS A 44 8.20 7.15 -7.58
C HIS A 44 7.24 8.29 -7.24
N HIS A 45 6.69 8.93 -8.26
CA HIS A 45 5.88 10.14 -8.10
C HIS A 45 4.41 9.89 -7.71
N THR A 46 3.93 8.62 -7.73
CA THR A 46 2.53 8.32 -7.41
C THR A 46 2.36 7.37 -6.22
N VAL A 47 3.18 6.32 -6.11
CA VAL A 47 3.03 5.28 -5.07
C VAL A 47 3.99 5.49 -3.90
N GLN A 48 5.24 5.83 -4.18
CA GLN A 48 6.28 5.97 -3.14
C GLN A 48 6.00 7.11 -2.15
N VAL A 49 5.16 8.06 -2.52
CA VAL A 49 4.71 9.14 -1.62
C VAL A 49 4.14 8.62 -0.28
N GLN A 50 3.67 7.37 -0.25
CA GLN A 50 3.17 6.74 0.98
C GLN A 50 4.25 6.44 2.01
N MET A 51 5.51 6.40 1.59
CA MET A 51 6.66 6.23 2.49
C MET A 51 7.10 7.57 3.12
N ARG A 52 6.52 8.68 2.66
CA ARG A 52 6.81 10.00 3.21
C ARG A 52 6.04 10.21 4.51
N ASP A 53 6.63 11.03 5.38
CA ASP A 53 6.06 11.34 6.68
C ASP A 53 4.64 11.90 6.55
N PRO A 54 3.63 11.29 7.18
CA PRO A 54 2.25 11.75 7.13
C PRO A 54 2.02 13.08 7.88
N GLU A 55 2.99 13.60 8.60
CA GLU A 55 2.89 14.88 9.31
C GLU A 55 3.10 16.12 8.41
N ALA A 56 3.54 15.94 7.17
CA ALA A 56 3.63 17.03 6.17
C ALA A 56 2.24 17.37 5.57
N ILE A 57 1.30 17.79 6.43
CA ILE A 57 -0.15 17.91 6.11
C ILE A 57 -0.48 19.12 5.20
N GLU A 58 0.43 20.05 4.99
CA GLU A 58 0.11 21.35 4.33
C GLU A 58 0.44 21.41 2.83
N LEU A 59 1.11 20.41 2.27
CA LEU A 59 1.45 20.35 0.84
C LEU A 59 0.70 19.22 0.15
N PRO A 60 0.49 19.32 -1.19
CA PRO A 60 0.05 18.18 -1.98
C PRO A 60 0.90 16.95 -1.65
N SER A 61 0.26 15.79 -1.54
CA SER A 61 0.92 14.54 -1.15
C SER A 61 1.94 14.03 -2.17
N ASP A 62 2.07 14.69 -3.31
CA ASP A 62 2.95 14.33 -4.42
C ASP A 62 3.75 15.54 -4.93
N ASP A 63 4.92 15.25 -5.48
CA ASP A 63 5.87 16.27 -5.96
C ASP A 63 5.37 17.02 -7.17
N LEU A 64 4.63 16.34 -8.06
CA LEU A 64 4.14 16.90 -9.30
C LEU A 64 3.13 18.00 -9.00
N SER A 65 2.14 17.70 -8.15
CA SER A 65 1.13 18.68 -7.73
C SER A 65 1.73 19.80 -6.90
N ALA A 66 2.70 19.49 -6.03
CA ALA A 66 3.42 20.49 -5.25
C ALA A 66 4.16 21.48 -6.16
N TRP A 67 4.90 20.99 -7.16
CA TRP A 67 5.59 21.81 -8.13
C TRP A 67 4.63 22.69 -8.96
N ILE A 68 3.53 22.11 -9.43
CA ILE A 68 2.52 22.87 -10.19
C ILE A 68 1.90 23.97 -9.32
N ARG A 69 1.57 23.67 -8.07
CA ARG A 69 0.97 24.64 -7.15
C ARG A 69 1.92 25.78 -6.79
N VAL A 70 3.16 25.44 -6.42
CA VAL A 70 4.10 26.40 -5.83
C VAL A 70 4.91 27.12 -6.88
N VAL A 71 5.39 26.40 -7.91
CA VAL A 71 6.34 26.95 -8.90
C VAL A 71 5.61 27.45 -10.14
N ILE A 72 4.72 26.63 -10.72
CA ILE A 72 3.92 27.02 -11.88
C ILE A 72 2.76 27.97 -11.49
N GLN A 73 2.36 27.98 -10.23
CA GLN A 73 1.29 28.79 -9.67
C GLN A 73 -0.09 28.53 -10.30
N ASP A 74 -0.37 27.24 -10.59
CA ASP A 74 -1.66 26.79 -11.10
C ASP A 74 -2.34 25.86 -10.11
N PRO A 75 -3.07 26.40 -9.11
CA PRO A 75 -3.70 25.60 -8.07
C PRO A 75 -4.80 24.68 -8.60
N GLU A 76 -5.48 25.04 -9.67
CA GLU A 76 -6.55 24.21 -10.27
C GLU A 76 -5.98 22.94 -10.90
N VAL A 77 -4.94 23.07 -11.72
CA VAL A 77 -4.26 21.92 -12.32
C VAL A 77 -3.58 21.08 -11.25
N ALA A 78 -2.96 21.70 -10.23
CA ALA A 78 -2.34 21.01 -9.12
C ALA A 78 -3.35 20.15 -8.33
N GLU A 79 -4.53 20.68 -8.03
CA GLU A 79 -5.58 19.95 -7.31
C GLU A 79 -6.10 18.74 -8.13
N ARG A 80 -6.36 18.95 -9.42
CA ARG A 80 -6.79 17.89 -10.33
C ARG A 80 -5.73 16.81 -10.46
N LEU A 81 -4.46 17.17 -10.56
CA LEU A 81 -3.35 16.22 -10.66
C LEU A 81 -3.18 15.44 -9.35
N SER A 82 -3.23 16.13 -8.20
CA SER A 82 -3.18 15.48 -6.89
C SER A 82 -4.32 14.46 -6.73
N PHE A 83 -5.53 14.79 -7.19
CA PHE A 83 -6.64 13.86 -7.19
C PHE A 83 -6.39 12.64 -8.08
N ALA A 84 -5.77 12.83 -9.26
CA ALA A 84 -5.39 11.74 -10.15
C ALA A 84 -4.30 10.85 -9.54
N VAL A 85 -3.29 11.44 -8.89
CA VAL A 85 -2.23 10.70 -8.14
C VAL A 85 -2.84 9.90 -6.99
N GLN A 86 -3.75 10.51 -6.23
CA GLN A 86 -4.43 9.86 -5.10
C GLN A 86 -5.50 8.85 -5.55
N GLY A 87 -5.78 8.75 -6.82
CA GLY A 87 -6.71 7.79 -7.40
C GLY A 87 -6.34 6.34 -7.08
N ARG A 88 -7.25 5.42 -7.39
CA ARG A 88 -7.00 3.98 -7.24
C ARG A 88 -6.12 3.45 -8.38
N ASN A 89 -5.03 4.11 -8.64
CA ASN A 89 -4.07 3.69 -9.66
C ASN A 89 -3.36 2.42 -9.15
N ARG A 90 -3.72 1.28 -9.72
CA ARG A 90 -3.15 -0.02 -9.34
C ARG A 90 -2.09 -0.49 -10.32
N THR A 91 -2.00 0.17 -11.45
CA THR A 91 -1.04 -0.13 -12.51
C THR A 91 -0.38 1.14 -13.04
N PRO A 92 0.81 1.03 -13.61
CA PRO A 92 1.46 2.15 -14.29
C PRO A 92 0.61 2.79 -15.40
N GLU A 93 -0.15 1.97 -16.13
CA GLU A 93 -1.03 2.45 -17.20
C GLU A 93 -2.17 3.31 -16.67
N GLU A 94 -2.81 2.89 -15.57
CA GLU A 94 -3.88 3.68 -14.93
C GLU A 94 -3.34 5.02 -14.42
N ALA A 95 -2.16 5.01 -13.78
CA ALA A 95 -1.51 6.23 -13.32
C ALA A 95 -1.18 7.17 -14.48
N ARG A 96 -0.50 6.65 -15.53
CA ARG A 96 -0.16 7.42 -16.72
C ARG A 96 -1.40 8.03 -17.36
N THR A 97 -2.43 7.24 -17.57
CA THR A 97 -3.70 7.69 -18.18
C THR A 97 -4.34 8.80 -17.34
N GLY A 98 -4.38 8.65 -16.02
CA GLY A 98 -4.95 9.65 -15.13
C GLY A 98 -4.18 10.96 -15.14
N LEU A 99 -2.85 10.91 -15.07
CA LEU A 99 -1.99 12.09 -15.11
C LEU A 99 -2.09 12.82 -16.46
N LEU A 100 -2.03 12.09 -17.57
CA LEU A 100 -2.13 12.68 -18.92
C LEU A 100 -3.51 13.28 -19.16
N ALA A 101 -4.59 12.66 -18.70
CA ALA A 101 -5.94 13.21 -18.85
C ALA A 101 -6.10 14.58 -18.19
N VAL A 102 -5.45 14.81 -17.04
CA VAL A 102 -5.44 16.13 -16.38
C VAL A 102 -4.67 17.14 -17.22
N LEU A 103 -3.47 16.80 -17.66
CA LEU A 103 -2.61 17.71 -18.42
C LEU A 103 -3.16 17.99 -19.82
N ASP A 104 -3.74 17.00 -20.49
CA ASP A 104 -4.39 17.17 -21.80
C ASP A 104 -5.67 18.01 -21.71
N GLY A 105 -6.29 18.09 -20.54
CA GLY A 105 -7.38 19.02 -20.27
C GLY A 105 -6.95 20.51 -20.21
N VAL A 106 -5.64 20.80 -20.16
CA VAL A 106 -5.11 22.17 -20.28
C VAL A 106 -4.81 22.47 -21.75
N PRO A 107 -5.31 23.58 -22.33
CA PRO A 107 -5.01 23.94 -23.72
C PRO A 107 -3.50 23.96 -24.00
N PRO A 108 -3.03 23.48 -25.19
CA PRO A 108 -1.59 23.37 -25.48
C PRO A 108 -0.83 24.69 -25.34
N ALA A 109 -1.43 25.80 -25.78
CA ALA A 109 -0.83 27.13 -25.68
C ALA A 109 -0.62 27.53 -24.19
N LEU A 110 -1.55 27.18 -23.32
CA LEU A 110 -1.42 27.45 -21.88
C LEU A 110 -0.37 26.52 -21.22
N ARG A 111 -0.30 25.26 -21.63
CA ARG A 111 0.74 24.35 -21.13
C ARG A 111 2.14 24.86 -21.41
N ALA A 112 2.40 25.34 -22.64
CA ALA A 112 3.70 25.87 -23.03
C ALA A 112 4.02 27.25 -22.43
N SER A 113 3.01 28.07 -22.17
CA SER A 113 3.20 29.42 -21.60
C SER A 113 3.39 29.43 -20.08
N ARG A 114 2.88 28.44 -19.36
CA ARG A 114 3.02 28.33 -17.89
C ARG A 114 4.35 27.70 -17.54
N ARG A 115 5.35 28.57 -17.38
CA ARG A 115 6.75 28.18 -17.17
C ARG A 115 7.21 28.41 -15.75
N ALA A 116 8.05 27.52 -15.30
CA ALA A 116 8.81 27.71 -14.08
C ALA A 116 9.77 28.89 -14.22
N PRO A 117 9.98 29.69 -13.17
CA PRO A 117 11.03 30.71 -13.13
C PRO A 117 12.41 30.04 -13.22
N GLU A 118 13.44 30.86 -13.45
CA GLU A 118 14.82 30.38 -13.42
C GLU A 118 15.14 29.64 -12.10
N GLY A 119 15.73 28.46 -12.21
CA GLY A 119 16.00 27.59 -11.07
C GLY A 119 14.80 26.82 -10.52
N GLY A 120 13.57 27.01 -11.08
CA GLY A 120 12.35 26.32 -10.66
C GLY A 120 11.98 25.08 -11.47
N ALA A 121 12.84 24.62 -12.36
CA ALA A 121 12.56 23.43 -13.17
C ALA A 121 12.39 22.17 -12.30
N LEU A 122 11.45 21.30 -12.67
CA LEU A 122 11.21 20.02 -12.00
C LEU A 122 12.13 18.94 -12.55
N GLN A 123 12.88 18.28 -11.67
CA GLN A 123 13.60 17.07 -12.02
C GLN A 123 12.77 15.85 -11.65
N LEU A 124 12.40 15.04 -12.66
CA LEU A 124 11.78 13.75 -12.39
C LEU A 124 12.81 12.76 -11.84
N LEU A 125 12.32 11.89 -10.95
CA LEU A 125 13.12 10.87 -10.29
C LEU A 125 12.59 9.48 -10.65
N SER A 126 13.48 8.53 -10.77
CA SER A 126 13.19 7.11 -10.97
C SER A 126 13.58 6.33 -9.72
N ALA A 127 12.72 5.42 -9.28
CA ALA A 127 12.98 4.53 -8.15
C ALA A 127 13.31 3.12 -8.65
N GLU A 128 14.58 2.79 -8.70
CA GLU A 128 15.02 1.43 -8.97
C GLU A 128 14.89 0.59 -7.70
N SER A 129 14.14 -0.49 -7.76
CA SER A 129 13.76 -1.32 -6.62
C SER A 129 14.62 -2.56 -6.53
N LEU A 130 15.19 -2.80 -5.36
CA LEU A 130 15.89 -4.03 -5.02
C LEU A 130 15.09 -4.78 -3.94
N ALA A 131 14.43 -5.86 -4.34
CA ALA A 131 13.76 -6.76 -3.41
C ALA A 131 14.81 -7.58 -2.64
N VAL A 132 14.74 -7.55 -1.31
CA VAL A 132 15.66 -8.23 -0.41
C VAL A 132 14.89 -9.25 0.43
N PRO A 133 15.30 -10.53 0.48
CA PRO A 133 14.70 -11.51 1.36
C PRO A 133 14.69 -11.02 2.81
N SER A 134 13.52 -11.01 3.45
CA SER A 134 13.42 -10.55 4.85
C SER A 134 13.79 -11.63 5.89
N GLY A 135 14.12 -12.84 5.44
CA GLY A 135 14.36 -14.01 6.29
C GLY A 135 13.09 -14.51 7.00
N THR A 136 11.92 -14.05 6.58
CA THR A 136 10.63 -14.45 7.14
C THR A 136 9.84 -15.25 6.12
N GLU A 137 9.37 -16.42 6.52
CA GLU A 137 8.47 -17.28 5.76
C GLU A 137 7.13 -17.41 6.49
N ALA A 138 6.03 -17.17 5.79
CA ALA A 138 4.70 -17.40 6.32
C ALA A 138 4.18 -18.77 5.87
N ARG A 139 3.88 -19.65 6.83
CA ARG A 139 3.35 -20.99 6.54
C ARG A 139 1.83 -21.03 6.44
N ASP A 140 1.16 -20.07 7.04
CA ASP A 140 -0.29 -19.93 7.04
C ASP A 140 -0.73 -18.46 7.01
N ALA A 141 -2.02 -18.22 6.90
CA ALA A 141 -2.59 -16.89 6.83
C ALA A 141 -2.37 -16.06 8.11
N ASP A 142 -2.32 -16.69 9.28
CA ASP A 142 -2.05 -15.99 10.55
C ASP A 142 -0.61 -15.47 10.57
N ALA A 143 0.35 -16.33 10.24
CA ALA A 143 1.76 -15.96 10.15
C ALA A 143 1.98 -14.85 9.10
N LEU A 144 1.28 -14.93 7.94
CA LEU A 144 1.36 -13.89 6.92
C LEU A 144 0.84 -12.54 7.41
N VAL A 145 -0.34 -12.52 8.05
CA VAL A 145 -0.89 -11.26 8.59
C VAL A 145 0.04 -10.67 9.64
N VAL A 146 0.58 -11.49 10.54
CA VAL A 146 1.57 -11.03 11.54
C VAL A 146 2.80 -10.45 10.84
N ALA A 147 3.37 -11.15 9.86
CA ALA A 147 4.57 -10.72 9.16
C ALA A 147 4.37 -9.41 8.36
N LEU A 148 3.20 -9.21 7.75
CA LEU A 148 2.87 -8.00 7.01
C LEU A 148 2.51 -6.82 7.92
N THR A 149 1.88 -7.08 9.09
CA THR A 149 1.35 -6.01 9.94
C THR A 149 2.23 -5.69 11.15
N SER A 150 3.30 -6.44 11.37
CA SER A 150 4.25 -6.22 12.47
C SER A 150 5.68 -6.08 11.94
N GLY A 151 6.51 -5.35 12.64
CA GLY A 151 7.91 -5.12 12.25
C GLY A 151 8.07 -4.21 11.03
N ASP A 152 8.98 -4.57 10.13
CA ASP A 152 9.39 -3.75 8.99
C ASP A 152 8.22 -3.40 8.04
N PRO A 153 7.90 -2.11 7.85
CA PRO A 153 6.88 -1.66 6.91
C PRO A 153 7.23 -1.92 5.43
N GLY A 154 8.51 -2.11 5.12
CA GLY A 154 8.98 -2.44 3.77
C GLY A 154 8.39 -3.73 3.24
N ARG A 155 8.09 -4.72 4.10
CA ARG A 155 7.38 -5.95 3.70
C ARG A 155 5.98 -5.65 3.17
N TRP A 156 5.23 -4.81 3.89
CA TRP A 156 3.92 -4.37 3.43
C TRP A 156 4.03 -3.62 2.11
N PHE A 157 4.93 -2.64 2.06
CA PHE A 157 5.13 -1.82 0.88
C PHE A 157 5.42 -2.66 -0.35
N TYR A 158 6.40 -3.58 -0.25
CA TYR A 158 6.74 -4.45 -1.37
C TYR A 158 5.58 -5.34 -1.80
N HIS A 159 5.00 -6.14 -0.88
CA HIS A 159 4.04 -7.17 -1.25
C HIS A 159 2.63 -6.66 -1.56
N VAL A 160 2.24 -5.51 -0.99
CA VAL A 160 0.86 -4.99 -1.13
C VAL A 160 0.78 -3.87 -2.15
N LEU A 161 1.85 -3.08 -2.31
CA LEU A 161 1.85 -1.92 -3.21
C LEU A 161 2.74 -2.13 -4.43
N GLU A 162 4.04 -2.36 -4.22
CA GLU A 162 5.03 -2.33 -5.27
C GLU A 162 4.99 -3.53 -6.22
N ALA A 163 5.10 -4.76 -5.69
CA ALA A 163 5.09 -5.95 -6.52
C ALA A 163 3.80 -6.07 -7.36
N PRO A 164 2.59 -5.82 -6.82
CA PRO A 164 1.38 -5.76 -7.63
C PRO A 164 1.38 -4.65 -8.67
N TRP A 165 1.95 -3.48 -8.38
CA TRP A 165 2.07 -2.39 -9.35
C TRP A 165 2.85 -2.82 -10.59
N PHE A 166 4.06 -3.33 -10.42
CA PHE A 166 4.89 -3.78 -11.54
C PHE A 166 4.37 -5.05 -12.22
N ALA A 167 3.60 -5.88 -11.49
CA ALA A 167 2.90 -7.05 -12.03
C ALA A 167 1.51 -6.73 -12.60
N ARG A 168 1.25 -5.47 -12.96
CA ARG A 168 -0.02 -5.04 -13.59
C ARG A 168 -1.26 -5.43 -12.78
N GLY A 169 -1.19 -5.28 -11.46
CA GLY A 169 -2.28 -5.60 -10.54
C GLY A 169 -2.34 -7.05 -10.06
N VAL A 170 -1.45 -7.91 -10.53
CA VAL A 170 -1.34 -9.29 -10.04
C VAL A 170 -0.63 -9.30 -8.68
N SER A 171 -1.26 -9.86 -7.68
CA SER A 171 -0.73 -9.94 -6.32
C SER A 171 -0.42 -11.38 -5.93
N ALA A 172 0.86 -11.75 -5.93
CA ALA A 172 1.33 -13.08 -5.54
C ALA A 172 0.87 -13.47 -4.11
N VAL A 173 0.85 -12.51 -3.19
CA VAL A 173 0.36 -12.71 -1.82
C VAL A 173 -1.14 -13.02 -1.80
N ALA A 174 -1.92 -12.34 -2.64
CA ALA A 174 -3.36 -12.58 -2.71
C ALA A 174 -3.69 -13.91 -3.41
N GLU A 175 -2.92 -14.31 -4.40
CA GLU A 175 -3.05 -15.62 -5.05
C GLU A 175 -2.69 -16.76 -4.08
N TRP A 176 -1.60 -16.61 -3.34
CA TRP A 176 -1.20 -17.56 -2.32
C TRP A 176 -2.27 -17.74 -1.23
N LEU A 177 -2.90 -16.66 -0.78
CA LEU A 177 -4.01 -16.71 0.18
C LEU A 177 -5.26 -17.39 -0.42
N ALA A 178 -5.61 -17.06 -1.65
CA ALA A 178 -6.76 -17.68 -2.34
C ALA A 178 -6.57 -19.20 -2.49
N ALA A 179 -5.36 -19.63 -2.85
CA ALA A 179 -5.01 -21.06 -2.95
C ALA A 179 -5.11 -21.80 -1.59
N ARG A 180 -5.04 -21.07 -0.47
CA ARG A 180 -5.20 -21.61 0.90
C ARG A 180 -6.62 -21.48 1.47
N GLY A 181 -7.59 -21.12 0.66
CA GLY A 181 -8.98 -20.97 1.09
C GLY A 181 -9.27 -19.70 1.88
N GLU A 182 -8.41 -18.68 1.77
CA GLU A 182 -8.60 -17.37 2.42
C GLU A 182 -8.86 -16.23 1.39
N PRO A 183 -9.85 -16.38 0.48
CA PRO A 183 -10.11 -15.39 -0.57
C PRO A 183 -10.54 -14.03 -0.02
N ARG A 184 -11.23 -14.00 1.13
CA ARG A 184 -11.63 -12.75 1.79
C ARG A 184 -10.42 -11.94 2.28
N LEU A 185 -9.41 -12.61 2.80
CA LEU A 185 -8.18 -11.93 3.22
C LEU A 185 -7.42 -11.39 2.00
N ALA A 186 -7.40 -12.15 0.89
CA ALA A 186 -6.85 -11.67 -0.38
C ALA A 186 -7.57 -10.42 -0.89
N GLU A 187 -8.89 -10.37 -0.82
CA GLU A 187 -9.69 -9.18 -1.17
C GLU A 187 -9.37 -7.98 -0.27
N TRP A 188 -9.23 -8.21 1.03
CA TRP A 188 -8.88 -7.14 1.96
C TRP A 188 -7.49 -6.55 1.67
N LEU A 189 -6.50 -7.39 1.38
CA LEU A 189 -5.18 -6.92 0.97
C LEU A 189 -5.24 -6.07 -0.29
N ARG A 190 -5.96 -6.53 -1.32
CA ARG A 190 -6.17 -5.74 -2.54
C ARG A 190 -6.88 -4.41 -2.28
N ALA A 191 -7.82 -4.37 -1.34
CA ALA A 191 -8.53 -3.14 -0.98
C ALA A 191 -7.65 -2.16 -0.19
N GLU A 192 -6.65 -2.65 0.54
CA GLU A 192 -5.68 -1.81 1.25
C GLU A 192 -4.51 -1.37 0.35
N ALA A 193 -4.36 -1.93 -0.84
CA ALA A 193 -3.42 -1.46 -1.86
C ALA A 193 -3.89 -0.11 -2.46
N CYS A 194 -4.01 0.90 -1.62
CA CYS A 194 -4.48 2.23 -1.98
C CYS A 194 -3.45 3.28 -1.53
N PRO A 195 -2.90 4.08 -2.45
CA PRO A 195 -1.85 5.05 -2.16
C PRO A 195 -2.23 6.14 -1.15
N ILE A 196 -3.50 6.43 -0.93
CA ILE A 196 -3.96 7.58 -0.10
C ILE A 196 -3.78 7.36 1.41
N ARG A 197 -3.41 6.16 1.84
CA ARG A 197 -3.44 5.84 3.28
C ARG A 197 -2.06 5.61 3.84
N PRO A 198 -1.71 6.21 4.98
CA PRO A 198 -0.51 5.84 5.69
C PRO A 198 -0.44 4.33 5.88
N ILE A 199 0.69 3.74 5.57
CA ILE A 199 0.93 2.29 5.64
C ILE A 199 0.52 1.73 7.01
N GLU A 200 0.86 2.43 8.08
CA GLU A 200 0.53 2.00 9.44
C GLU A 200 -0.99 1.86 9.67
N ARG A 201 -1.78 2.79 9.15
CA ARG A 201 -3.25 2.69 9.24
C ARG A 201 -3.82 1.54 8.42
N ALA A 202 -3.22 1.24 7.28
CA ALA A 202 -3.62 0.10 6.45
C ALA A 202 -3.28 -1.23 7.15
N ARG A 203 -2.07 -1.34 7.72
CA ARG A 203 -1.60 -2.49 8.51
C ARG A 203 -2.50 -2.74 9.73
N ASP A 204 -2.80 -1.71 10.51
CA ASP A 204 -3.67 -1.80 11.68
C ASP A 204 -5.09 -2.25 11.31
N ARG A 205 -5.63 -1.75 10.22
CA ARG A 205 -6.96 -2.10 9.74
C ARG A 205 -7.04 -3.55 9.31
N LEU A 206 -6.04 -4.04 8.55
CA LEU A 206 -5.97 -5.44 8.17
C LEU A 206 -5.89 -6.34 9.41
N ARG A 207 -5.01 -6.01 10.35
CA ARG A 207 -4.85 -6.75 11.61
C ARG A 207 -6.16 -6.83 12.40
N GLN A 208 -6.87 -5.71 12.55
CA GLN A 208 -8.14 -5.67 13.25
C GLN A 208 -9.24 -6.47 12.54
N ARG A 209 -9.34 -6.35 11.21
CA ARG A 209 -10.30 -7.12 10.41
C ARG A 209 -10.05 -8.62 10.52
N TRP A 210 -8.79 -9.02 10.41
CA TRP A 210 -8.40 -10.41 10.54
C TRP A 210 -8.73 -10.97 11.92
N HIS A 211 -8.37 -10.25 12.97
CA HIS A 211 -8.66 -10.65 14.35
C HIS A 211 -10.17 -10.84 14.59
N ARG A 212 -10.98 -9.90 14.15
CA ARG A 212 -12.45 -9.99 14.24
C ARG A 212 -12.99 -11.20 13.45
N SER A 213 -12.50 -11.43 12.25
CA SER A 213 -12.89 -12.59 11.43
C SER A 213 -12.58 -13.92 12.11
N ARG A 214 -11.40 -14.02 12.74
CA ARG A 214 -10.99 -15.21 13.51
C ARG A 214 -11.89 -15.46 14.72
N LEU A 215 -12.22 -14.42 15.46
CA LEU A 215 -13.14 -14.51 16.58
C LEU A 215 -14.53 -14.97 16.11
N SER A 216 -15.06 -14.37 15.05
CA SER A 216 -16.37 -14.77 14.51
C SER A 216 -16.39 -16.22 14.02
N ARG A 217 -15.33 -16.70 13.38
CA ARG A 217 -15.20 -18.12 12.97
C ARG A 217 -15.20 -19.03 14.21
N ARG A 218 -14.40 -18.74 15.24
CA ARG A 218 -14.35 -19.53 16.48
C ARG A 218 -15.70 -19.57 17.20
N VAL A 219 -16.43 -18.46 17.24
CA VAL A 219 -17.78 -18.41 17.83
C VAL A 219 -18.76 -19.25 17.00
N ALA A 220 -18.71 -19.16 15.68
CA ALA A 220 -19.57 -19.95 14.81
C ALA A 220 -19.30 -21.46 14.94
N ASP A 221 -18.02 -21.85 15.00
CA ASP A 221 -17.61 -23.26 15.18
C ASP A 221 -18.03 -23.76 16.58
N ALA A 222 -17.81 -22.96 17.62
CA ALA A 222 -18.26 -23.30 18.96
C ALA A 222 -19.80 -23.43 19.05
N SER A 223 -20.54 -22.63 18.29
CA SER A 223 -22.01 -22.69 18.25
C SER A 223 -22.53 -23.93 17.52
N ARG A 224 -21.75 -24.48 16.58
CA ARG A 224 -22.08 -25.73 15.84
C ARG A 224 -21.64 -26.99 16.58
N ALA A 225 -20.76 -26.87 17.57
CA ALA A 225 -20.30 -28.00 18.35
C ALA A 225 -21.44 -28.66 19.16
N PRO A 226 -21.40 -29.97 19.39
CA PRO A 226 -22.35 -30.68 20.25
C PRO A 226 -22.49 -30.03 21.62
N ALA A 227 -23.67 -30.15 22.24
CA ALA A 227 -23.97 -29.48 23.52
C ALA A 227 -22.95 -29.81 24.60
N ASP A 228 -22.50 -31.06 24.67
CA ASP A 228 -21.53 -31.53 25.67
C ASP A 228 -20.13 -30.87 25.50
N GLU A 229 -19.70 -30.67 24.24
CA GLU A 229 -18.44 -29.98 23.96
C GLU A 229 -18.54 -28.49 24.28
N ARG A 230 -19.68 -27.85 24.01
CA ARG A 230 -19.93 -26.43 24.37
C ARG A 230 -19.85 -26.23 25.89
N ILE A 231 -20.47 -27.13 26.69
CA ILE A 231 -20.44 -27.07 28.12
C ILE A 231 -19.00 -27.26 28.67
N ARG A 232 -18.26 -28.22 28.08
CA ARG A 232 -16.86 -28.50 28.47
C ARG A 232 -15.96 -27.28 28.14
N ALA A 233 -16.07 -26.71 26.95
CA ALA A 233 -15.34 -25.52 26.52
C ALA A 233 -15.69 -24.29 27.38
N GLY A 234 -16.96 -24.09 27.72
CA GLY A 234 -17.40 -23.04 28.64
C GLY A 234 -16.79 -23.18 30.04
N ARG A 235 -16.73 -24.37 30.59
CA ARG A 235 -16.09 -24.64 31.92
C ARG A 235 -14.58 -24.30 31.88
N VAL A 236 -13.88 -24.69 30.82
CA VAL A 236 -12.46 -24.38 30.64
C VAL A 236 -12.22 -22.89 30.51
N ALA A 237 -13.06 -22.17 29.74
CA ALA A 237 -12.95 -20.72 29.56
C ALA A 237 -13.18 -19.98 30.90
N VAL A 238 -14.19 -20.37 31.67
CA VAL A 238 -14.46 -19.81 33.01
C VAL A 238 -13.30 -20.09 33.96
N ALA A 239 -12.77 -21.30 33.98
CA ALA A 239 -11.63 -21.66 34.83
C ALA A 239 -10.37 -20.85 34.50
N ASN A 240 -10.12 -20.59 33.20
CA ASN A 240 -9.02 -19.74 32.74
C ASN A 240 -9.22 -18.27 33.11
N LEU A 241 -10.46 -17.77 33.03
CA LEU A 241 -10.79 -16.40 33.41
C LEU A 241 -10.56 -16.21 34.93
N VAL A 242 -11.05 -17.15 35.77
CA VAL A 242 -10.86 -17.14 37.23
C VAL A 242 -9.38 -17.16 37.59
N ARG A 243 -8.56 -17.98 36.92
CA ARG A 243 -7.10 -17.99 37.13
C ARG A 243 -6.45 -16.65 36.81
N ARG A 244 -6.87 -15.99 35.69
CA ARG A 244 -6.33 -14.67 35.29
C ARG A 244 -6.73 -13.57 36.29
N VAL A 245 -7.94 -13.62 36.82
CA VAL A 245 -8.40 -12.65 37.84
C VAL A 245 -7.63 -12.85 39.15
N LYS A 246 -7.53 -14.09 39.65
CA LYS A 246 -6.76 -14.39 40.86
C LYS A 246 -5.27 -14.08 40.75
N GLY A 247 -4.64 -14.34 39.60
CA GLY A 247 -3.22 -14.01 39.40
C GLY A 247 -2.94 -12.51 39.24
N LYS A 248 -3.95 -11.65 39.07
CA LYS A 248 -3.80 -10.18 39.14
C LYS A 248 -3.93 -9.60 40.55
N GLU A 249 -4.51 -10.34 41.46
CA GLU A 249 -4.65 -9.91 42.89
C GLU A 249 -3.41 -10.26 43.75
N GLU A 250 -2.50 -11.11 43.22
CA GLU A 250 -1.30 -11.55 43.96
C GLU A 250 0.00 -10.82 43.55
N THR A 251 -0.09 -9.71 42.81
CA THR A 251 1.10 -8.90 42.51
C THR A 251 1.02 -7.61 43.36
N PRO A 252 1.90 -7.47 44.39
CA PRO A 252 1.95 -6.28 45.25
C PRO A 252 2.49 -5.05 44.53
#